data_e1aa1d51b77886b5cb884cc6795754a6
#
_entry.id   e1aa1d51b77886b5cb884cc6795754a6
#
_cell.length_a   1.000
_cell.length_b   1.000
_cell.length_c   1.000
_cell.angle_alpha   90.00
_cell.angle_beta   90.00
_cell.angle_gamma   90.00
#
_symmetry.space_group_name_H-M   'P 1'
#
loop_
_entity.id
_entity.type
_entity.pdbx_description
1 polymer ?
#
loop_
_entity_poly.entity_id
_entity_poly.type
_entity_poly.pdbx_seq_one_letter_code
_entity_poly.pdbx_strand_id
1 'polypeptide(L)'
;MTDIMELIFDELNRRWVYKYETYAPLYVCSAMMHSFNLMNQKRQIYWEGSRLPNMRMHLLFVAPPGFMKTHYLSTMGGDRFAIFKNAGVHVGHEQSLTEAGFIGTIRNVSGVDIIVEGAAQTYANGLMLIDEFSAITSALKVQYNAQMDTQLLAALDHGNVFKRLGGGKIAYQTHLTLWAGVQPARYDLSSGMGRRLGFLLFLPTKYDNDQLRYHMHKARGVRPDENVMNKIWGLLEKNIKNMDIVETVTYGESVYQKYGDMELFSYESSYFDKLLLGWHLMTYGPEKHIVIEAGDELLDKLIGSQKKWRNEIVSGVDYVQVMKLIKVGGIQVAEGFEITLPDLVTQGIMVGWNAHQIHEKIMEMSRQRMVSMKGSVITLLTSSTSVNL
;
A
#
# COMPACT_ATOMS: atom_id res chain seq x y z
N MET A 1 -15.49 -21.05 -17.32
CA MET A 1 -15.39 -20.70 -15.88
C MET A 1 -15.56 -19.20 -15.82
N THR A 2 -16.51 -18.65 -15.08
CA THR A 2 -16.68 -17.19 -15.00
C THR A 2 -15.49 -16.66 -14.23
N ASP A 3 -14.70 -15.79 -14.83
CA ASP A 3 -13.55 -15.16 -14.20
C ASP A 3 -14.04 -14.28 -13.02
N ILE A 4 -13.54 -14.56 -11.83
CA ILE A 4 -13.92 -13.80 -10.61
C ILE A 4 -13.51 -12.34 -10.76
N MET A 5 -12.34 -12.09 -11.40
CA MET A 5 -11.88 -10.72 -11.67
C MET A 5 -12.81 -9.95 -12.58
N GLU A 6 -13.33 -10.61 -13.64
CA GLU A 6 -14.32 -10.01 -14.54
C GLU A 6 -15.57 -9.59 -13.76
N LEU A 7 -16.11 -10.48 -12.92
CA LEU A 7 -17.26 -10.16 -12.07
C LEU A 7 -16.98 -8.99 -11.12
N ILE A 8 -15.80 -8.94 -10.52
CA ILE A 8 -15.39 -7.83 -9.65
C ILE A 8 -15.30 -6.53 -10.46
N PHE A 9 -14.69 -6.57 -11.63
CA PHE A 9 -14.55 -5.39 -12.50
C PHE A 9 -15.90 -4.88 -12.97
N ASP A 10 -16.80 -5.77 -13.39
CA ASP A 10 -18.15 -5.41 -13.81
C ASP A 10 -18.92 -4.72 -12.67
N GLU A 11 -18.83 -5.26 -11.45
CA GLU A 11 -19.48 -4.66 -10.29
C GLU A 11 -18.87 -3.32 -9.91
N LEU A 12 -17.54 -3.19 -9.91
CA LEU A 12 -16.86 -1.92 -9.63
C LEU A 12 -17.16 -0.87 -10.71
N ASN A 13 -17.20 -1.25 -11.97
CA ASN A 13 -17.60 -0.39 -13.08
C ASN A 13 -19.06 0.08 -12.92
N ARG A 14 -19.96 -0.83 -12.64
CA ARG A 14 -21.37 -0.52 -12.38
C ARG A 14 -21.54 0.46 -11.21
N ARG A 15 -20.69 0.35 -10.18
CA ARG A 15 -20.64 1.26 -9.01
C ARG A 15 -19.91 2.57 -9.29
N TRP A 16 -19.44 2.80 -10.52
CA TRP A 16 -18.66 3.97 -10.90
C TRP A 16 -17.39 4.18 -10.08
N VAL A 17 -16.70 3.12 -9.67
CA VAL A 17 -15.42 3.22 -8.96
C VAL A 17 -14.34 3.71 -9.92
N TYR A 18 -13.77 4.87 -9.65
CA TYR A 18 -12.78 5.49 -10.54
C TYR A 18 -11.46 4.71 -10.58
N LYS A 19 -10.93 4.44 -11.79
CA LYS A 19 -9.67 3.69 -12.01
C LYS A 19 -9.62 2.31 -11.34
N TYR A 20 -10.76 1.61 -11.26
CA TYR A 20 -10.83 0.29 -10.63
C TYR A 20 -9.86 -0.71 -11.27
N GLU A 21 -9.67 -0.70 -12.60
CA GLU A 21 -8.74 -1.57 -13.31
C GLU A 21 -7.28 -1.39 -12.87
N THR A 22 -6.93 -0.20 -12.38
CA THR A 22 -5.58 0.12 -11.93
C THR A 22 -5.32 -0.29 -10.49
N TYR A 23 -6.30 -0.11 -9.61
CA TYR A 23 -6.08 -0.24 -8.17
C TYR A 23 -6.70 -1.50 -7.57
N ALA A 24 -7.88 -1.93 -8.03
CA ALA A 24 -8.57 -3.09 -7.46
C ALA A 24 -7.73 -4.39 -7.53
N PRO A 25 -6.99 -4.69 -8.62
CA PRO A 25 -6.18 -5.90 -8.69
C PRO A 25 -5.17 -6.06 -7.55
N LEU A 26 -4.60 -4.95 -7.06
CA LEU A 26 -3.64 -5.00 -5.94
C LEU A 26 -4.30 -5.38 -4.63
N TYR A 27 -5.50 -4.85 -4.36
CA TYR A 27 -6.30 -5.26 -3.21
C TYR A 27 -6.69 -6.73 -3.29
N VAL A 28 -7.05 -7.19 -4.50
CA VAL A 28 -7.38 -8.59 -4.76
C VAL A 28 -6.16 -9.49 -4.50
N CYS A 29 -5.00 -9.19 -5.10
CA CYS A 29 -3.77 -9.94 -4.86
C CYS A 29 -3.40 -9.95 -3.37
N SER A 30 -3.51 -8.80 -2.69
CA SER A 30 -3.23 -8.71 -1.26
C SER A 30 -4.16 -9.57 -0.40
N ALA A 31 -5.46 -9.59 -0.70
CA ALA A 31 -6.44 -10.43 0.01
C ALA A 31 -6.22 -11.92 -0.25
N MET A 32 -5.87 -12.29 -1.50
CA MET A 32 -5.52 -13.68 -1.85
C MET A 32 -4.27 -14.14 -1.10
N MET A 33 -3.22 -13.30 -1.06
CA MET A 33 -2.00 -13.60 -0.32
C MET A 33 -2.21 -13.67 1.18
N HIS A 34 -3.08 -12.81 1.74
CA HIS A 34 -3.50 -12.91 3.14
C HIS A 34 -4.14 -14.25 3.44
N SER A 35 -5.13 -14.64 2.64
CA SER A 35 -5.87 -15.89 2.80
C SER A 35 -4.96 -17.12 2.61
N PHE A 36 -4.09 -17.08 1.62
CA PHE A 36 -3.09 -18.12 1.38
C PHE A 36 -2.13 -18.26 2.58
N ASN A 37 -1.68 -17.16 3.16
CA ASN A 37 -0.85 -17.18 4.36
C ASN A 37 -1.60 -17.82 5.55
N LEU A 38 -2.87 -17.49 5.77
CA LEU A 38 -3.68 -18.04 6.88
C LEU A 38 -3.92 -19.54 6.71
N MET A 39 -4.29 -19.98 5.53
CA MET A 39 -4.55 -21.40 5.24
C MET A 39 -3.29 -22.27 5.38
N ASN A 40 -2.12 -21.68 5.16
CA ASN A 40 -0.84 -22.37 5.13
C ASN A 40 0.08 -22.09 6.33
N GLN A 41 -0.39 -21.41 7.38
CA GLN A 41 0.42 -21.08 8.56
C GLN A 41 1.14 -22.26 9.21
N LYS A 42 0.49 -23.42 9.24
CA LYS A 42 1.00 -24.63 9.87
C LYS A 42 1.76 -25.53 8.89
N ARG A 43 1.75 -25.20 7.61
CA ARG A 43 2.37 -25.98 6.55
C ARG A 43 3.71 -25.38 6.14
N GLN A 44 4.61 -26.23 5.70
CA GLN A 44 5.82 -25.79 5.02
C GLN A 44 5.58 -25.88 3.52
N ILE A 45 5.29 -24.77 2.88
CA ILE A 45 5.24 -24.68 1.43
C ILE A 45 6.64 -24.31 0.95
N TYR A 46 7.10 -25.02 -0.03
CA TYR A 46 8.40 -24.81 -0.63
C TYR A 46 8.28 -23.98 -1.89
N TRP A 47 9.12 -22.99 -1.96
CA TRP A 47 9.32 -22.13 -3.09
C TRP A 47 10.69 -22.44 -3.66
N GLU A 48 10.72 -23.13 -4.81
CA GLU A 48 11.97 -23.54 -5.44
C GLU A 48 12.95 -24.23 -4.47
N GLY A 49 12.45 -25.12 -3.65
CA GLY A 49 13.24 -25.83 -2.64
C GLY A 49 13.49 -25.08 -1.33
N SER A 50 13.10 -23.82 -1.24
CA SER A 50 13.18 -23.03 -0.02
C SER A 50 11.82 -22.82 0.62
N ARG A 51 11.79 -22.76 1.96
CA ARG A 51 10.54 -22.44 2.67
C ARG A 51 10.08 -21.03 2.30
N LEU A 52 8.80 -20.90 1.92
CA LEU A 52 8.18 -19.60 1.71
C LEU A 52 8.26 -18.72 2.97
N PRO A 53 8.80 -17.51 2.85
CA PRO A 53 8.83 -16.56 3.96
C PRO A 53 7.41 -16.02 4.24
N ASN A 54 7.29 -14.91 4.97
CA ASN A 54 6.04 -14.18 5.13
C ASN A 54 5.40 -13.85 3.78
N MET A 55 4.19 -14.39 3.54
CA MET A 55 3.47 -14.24 2.27
C MET A 55 2.48 -13.08 2.25
N ARG A 56 2.39 -12.33 3.34
CA ARG A 56 1.46 -11.19 3.41
C ARG A 56 1.93 -10.05 2.53
N MET A 57 0.97 -9.39 1.91
CA MET A 57 1.17 -8.27 1.01
C MET A 57 0.42 -7.05 1.55
N HIS A 58 1.10 -6.23 2.33
CA HIS A 58 0.53 -5.00 2.88
C HIS A 58 0.43 -3.92 1.82
N LEU A 59 -0.59 -3.07 1.88
CA LEU A 59 -0.82 -2.01 0.90
C LEU A 59 -0.84 -0.63 1.57
N LEU A 60 -0.21 0.33 0.91
CA LEU A 60 -0.25 1.74 1.28
C LEU A 60 -0.74 2.59 0.10
N PHE A 61 -1.93 3.19 0.25
CA PHE A 61 -2.47 4.09 -0.76
C PHE A 61 -2.09 5.53 -0.46
N VAL A 62 -1.20 6.06 -1.26
CA VAL A 62 -0.71 7.44 -1.17
C VAL A 62 -1.53 8.33 -2.11
N ALA A 63 -2.31 9.24 -1.55
CA ALA A 63 -3.10 10.21 -2.30
C ALA A 63 -3.40 11.45 -1.47
N PRO A 64 -3.63 12.64 -2.09
CA PRO A 64 -4.01 13.85 -1.38
C PRO A 64 -5.31 13.69 -0.58
N PRO A 65 -5.62 14.62 0.35
CA PRO A 65 -6.89 14.64 1.07
C PRO A 65 -8.09 14.71 0.11
N GLY A 66 -9.16 13.97 0.44
CA GLY A 66 -10.39 13.97 -0.37
C GLY A 66 -10.33 13.11 -1.63
N PHE A 67 -9.22 12.42 -1.90
CA PHE A 67 -9.06 11.56 -3.08
C PHE A 67 -9.00 10.08 -2.72
N MET A 68 -9.99 9.32 -3.15
CA MET A 68 -10.07 7.87 -3.35
C MET A 68 -9.66 6.92 -2.20
N LYS A 69 -8.76 7.27 -1.26
CA LYS A 69 -8.23 6.36 -0.23
C LYS A 69 -9.33 5.63 0.55
N THR A 70 -10.11 6.38 1.31
CA THR A 70 -11.22 5.84 2.11
C THR A 70 -12.24 5.11 1.24
N HIS A 71 -12.53 5.64 0.03
CA HIS A 71 -13.47 5.00 -0.90
C HIS A 71 -12.98 3.61 -1.32
N TYR A 72 -11.70 3.43 -1.64
CA TYR A 72 -11.14 2.11 -1.96
C TYR A 72 -11.13 1.18 -0.74
N LEU A 73 -10.68 1.66 0.41
CA LEU A 73 -10.70 0.86 1.65
C LEU A 73 -12.11 0.37 1.95
N SER A 74 -13.10 1.27 1.88
CA SER A 74 -14.52 0.91 2.10
C SER A 74 -15.03 -0.08 1.05
N THR A 75 -14.81 0.21 -0.23
CA THR A 75 -15.32 -0.63 -1.32
C THR A 75 -14.70 -2.02 -1.34
N MET A 76 -13.42 -2.14 -1.02
CA MET A 76 -12.72 -3.43 -1.05
C MET A 76 -12.92 -4.23 0.25
N GLY A 77 -13.00 -3.59 1.43
CA GLY A 77 -13.05 -4.31 2.70
C GLY A 77 -14.00 -3.78 3.76
N GLY A 78 -14.22 -2.45 3.85
CA GLY A 78 -14.87 -1.81 5.00
C GLY A 78 -16.39 -1.81 4.98
N ASP A 79 -17.02 -1.67 3.83
CA ASP A 79 -18.48 -1.55 3.70
C ASP A 79 -19.22 -2.88 3.84
N ARG A 80 -20.55 -2.81 4.08
CA ARG A 80 -21.43 -3.99 4.12
C ARG A 80 -21.33 -4.83 2.84
N PHE A 81 -21.23 -4.18 1.69
CA PHE A 81 -21.10 -4.80 0.37
C PHE A 81 -19.69 -4.65 -0.21
N ALA A 82 -18.67 -4.64 0.65
CA ALA A 82 -17.28 -4.67 0.21
C ALA A 82 -16.92 -6.03 -0.42
N ILE A 83 -16.00 -6.00 -1.37
CA ILE A 83 -15.60 -7.20 -2.14
C ILE A 83 -15.16 -8.34 -1.21
N PHE A 84 -14.43 -8.06 -0.12
CA PHE A 84 -13.89 -9.09 0.77
C PHE A 84 -14.65 -9.24 2.11
N LYS A 85 -15.73 -8.47 2.35
CA LYS A 85 -16.42 -8.47 3.65
C LYS A 85 -16.98 -9.83 4.06
N ASN A 86 -17.59 -10.55 3.13
CA ASN A 86 -18.25 -11.84 3.36
C ASN A 86 -17.57 -12.98 2.57
N ALA A 87 -16.30 -12.81 2.20
CA ALA A 87 -15.52 -13.78 1.44
C ALA A 87 -14.73 -14.76 2.33
N GLY A 88 -15.12 -14.94 3.59
CA GLY A 88 -14.36 -15.76 4.55
C GLY A 88 -13.11 -15.06 5.11
N VAL A 89 -12.95 -13.76 4.87
CA VAL A 89 -11.85 -12.95 5.39
C VAL A 89 -12.37 -12.04 6.49
N HIS A 90 -11.72 -12.06 7.66
CA HIS A 90 -12.02 -11.11 8.72
C HIS A 90 -11.47 -9.73 8.37
N VAL A 91 -12.30 -8.72 8.38
CA VAL A 91 -11.90 -7.33 8.05
C VAL A 91 -12.24 -6.41 9.21
N GLY A 92 -11.24 -5.73 9.72
CA GLY A 92 -11.37 -4.68 10.74
C GLY A 92 -11.01 -3.30 10.16
N HIS A 93 -11.64 -2.24 10.68
CA HIS A 93 -11.44 -0.87 10.22
C HIS A 93 -11.13 0.05 11.39
N GLU A 94 -9.98 0.72 11.32
CA GLU A 94 -9.51 1.69 12.29
C GLU A 94 -9.31 3.06 11.62
N GLN A 95 -9.65 4.14 12.32
CA GLN A 95 -9.47 5.49 11.76
C GLN A 95 -8.05 5.99 11.97
N SER A 96 -7.55 5.85 13.19
CA SER A 96 -6.18 6.22 13.57
C SER A 96 -5.75 5.39 14.77
N LEU A 97 -4.46 5.13 14.88
CA LEU A 97 -3.89 4.31 15.96
C LEU A 97 -2.67 4.99 16.57
N THR A 98 -2.58 4.93 17.90
CA THR A 98 -1.34 5.17 18.65
C THR A 98 -0.53 3.88 18.74
N GLU A 99 0.70 3.95 19.24
CA GLU A 99 1.49 2.73 19.52
C GLU A 99 0.75 1.77 20.47
N ALA A 100 0.23 2.29 21.58
CA ALA A 100 -0.53 1.48 22.53
C ALA A 100 -1.82 0.92 21.91
N GLY A 101 -2.49 1.69 21.04
CA GLY A 101 -3.65 1.25 20.28
C GLY A 101 -3.31 0.18 19.25
N PHE A 102 -2.11 0.20 18.67
CA PHE A 102 -1.68 -0.81 17.70
C PHE A 102 -1.14 -2.08 18.36
N ILE A 103 -0.20 -1.94 19.29
CA ILE A 103 0.50 -3.09 19.93
C ILE A 103 -0.25 -3.62 21.14
N GLY A 104 -0.93 -2.76 21.87
CA GLY A 104 -1.51 -3.02 23.18
C GLY A 104 -0.73 -2.37 24.32
N THR A 105 -1.29 -2.42 25.52
CA THR A 105 -0.71 -1.85 26.73
C THR A 105 -1.04 -2.67 27.97
N ILE A 106 -0.39 -2.38 29.08
CA ILE A 106 -0.73 -2.91 30.40
C ILE A 106 -1.29 -1.75 31.23
N ARG A 107 -2.44 -1.95 31.83
CA ARG A 107 -3.08 -1.00 32.76
C ARG A 107 -3.22 -1.63 34.12
N ASN A 108 -2.87 -0.88 35.15
CA ASN A 108 -3.19 -1.26 36.53
C ASN A 108 -4.63 -0.83 36.86
N VAL A 109 -5.46 -1.80 37.16
CA VAL A 109 -6.84 -1.56 37.59
C VAL A 109 -7.01 -2.17 38.99
N SER A 110 -7.19 -1.31 39.99
CA SER A 110 -7.34 -1.71 41.39
C SER A 110 -6.23 -2.62 41.92
N GLY A 111 -4.98 -2.34 41.53
CA GLY A 111 -3.79 -3.13 41.97
C GLY A 111 -3.52 -4.39 41.14
N VAL A 112 -4.32 -4.65 40.11
CA VAL A 112 -4.12 -5.79 39.18
C VAL A 112 -3.70 -5.27 37.81
N ASP A 113 -2.60 -5.81 37.29
CA ASP A 113 -2.13 -5.46 35.94
C ASP A 113 -2.93 -6.26 34.89
N ILE A 114 -3.64 -5.52 34.04
CA ILE A 114 -4.49 -6.08 32.97
C ILE A 114 -3.87 -5.74 31.63
N ILE A 115 -3.70 -6.74 30.76
CA ILE A 115 -3.31 -6.54 29.36
C ILE A 115 -4.51 -6.01 28.59
N VAL A 116 -4.36 -4.85 27.97
CA VAL A 116 -5.32 -4.30 27.00
C VAL A 116 -4.80 -4.58 25.61
N GLU A 117 -5.54 -5.40 24.88
CA GLU A 117 -5.18 -5.78 23.51
C GLU A 117 -5.12 -4.58 22.57
N GLY A 118 -4.15 -4.60 21.67
CA GLY A 118 -4.07 -3.64 20.57
C GLY A 118 -4.66 -4.20 19.27
N ALA A 119 -4.83 -3.32 18.27
CA ALA A 119 -5.43 -3.67 16.99
C ALA A 119 -4.67 -4.82 16.29
N ALA A 120 -3.34 -4.89 16.40
CA ALA A 120 -2.54 -5.98 15.83
C ALA A 120 -2.84 -7.36 16.45
N GLN A 121 -3.31 -7.40 17.69
CA GLN A 121 -3.77 -8.61 18.36
C GLN A 121 -5.25 -8.89 18.05
N THR A 122 -6.09 -7.87 18.10
CA THR A 122 -7.52 -7.98 17.78
C THR A 122 -7.76 -8.49 16.36
N TYR A 123 -6.95 -8.01 15.40
CA TYR A 123 -7.02 -8.41 13.99
C TYR A 123 -5.92 -9.40 13.60
N ALA A 124 -5.45 -10.23 14.52
CA ALA A 124 -4.30 -11.11 14.32
C ALA A 124 -4.40 -12.00 13.07
N ASN A 125 -5.61 -12.35 12.63
CA ASN A 125 -5.87 -13.14 11.43
C ASN A 125 -6.78 -12.39 10.43
N GLY A 126 -6.67 -11.07 10.36
CA GLY A 126 -7.56 -10.24 9.55
C GLY A 126 -6.85 -9.28 8.62
N LEU A 127 -7.63 -8.70 7.72
CA LEU A 127 -7.28 -7.49 6.99
C LEU A 127 -7.59 -6.30 7.89
N MET A 128 -6.58 -5.54 8.25
CA MET A 128 -6.73 -4.32 9.04
C MET A 128 -6.67 -3.11 8.11
N LEU A 129 -7.75 -2.33 8.08
CA LEU A 129 -7.89 -1.12 7.28
C LEU A 129 -7.62 0.09 8.16
N ILE A 130 -6.77 1.01 7.70
CA ILE A 130 -6.48 2.28 8.38
C ILE A 130 -6.63 3.43 7.39
N ASP A 131 -7.57 4.34 7.65
CA ASP A 131 -7.83 5.47 6.75
C ASP A 131 -6.69 6.49 6.72
N GLU A 132 -6.04 6.73 7.87
CA GLU A 132 -4.95 7.69 7.97
C GLU A 132 -3.76 7.09 8.74
N PHE A 133 -2.80 6.60 7.99
CA PHE A 133 -1.59 5.94 8.52
C PHE A 133 -0.56 6.95 9.07
N SER A 134 -0.74 8.24 8.81
CA SER A 134 0.21 9.29 9.24
C SER A 134 0.35 9.39 10.77
N ALA A 135 -0.69 9.02 11.52
CA ALA A 135 -0.60 9.00 12.98
C ALA A 135 0.46 8.01 13.46
N ILE A 136 0.58 6.85 12.80
CA ILE A 136 1.61 5.84 13.07
C ILE A 136 2.97 6.35 12.61
N THR A 137 3.10 6.84 11.38
CA THR A 137 4.38 7.31 10.83
C THR A 137 4.91 8.55 11.56
N SER A 138 4.03 9.45 12.00
CA SER A 138 4.43 10.63 12.80
C SER A 138 4.88 10.23 14.20
N ALA A 139 4.28 9.22 14.80
CA ALA A 139 4.70 8.70 16.10
C ALA A 139 6.12 8.10 16.04
N LEU A 140 6.57 7.59 14.89
CA LEU A 140 7.93 7.09 14.69
C LEU A 140 9.01 8.19 14.80
N LYS A 141 8.65 9.46 14.56
CA LYS A 141 9.58 10.61 14.64
C LYS A 141 9.84 11.13 16.04
N VAL A 142 9.02 10.75 17.02
CA VAL A 142 9.16 11.21 18.40
C VAL A 142 10.11 10.27 19.12
N GLN A 143 11.15 10.82 19.78
CA GLN A 143 12.20 10.05 20.49
C GLN A 143 11.68 8.99 21.49
N TYR A 144 10.48 9.18 22.03
CA TYR A 144 9.82 8.21 22.93
C TYR A 144 9.35 6.93 22.21
N ASN A 145 9.23 6.94 20.89
CA ASN A 145 8.63 5.88 20.10
C ASN A 145 9.64 5.10 19.25
N ALA A 146 10.93 5.16 19.57
CA ALA A 146 11.98 4.39 18.86
C ALA A 146 11.70 2.87 18.82
N GLN A 147 10.90 2.36 19.75
CA GLN A 147 10.48 0.96 19.79
C GLN A 147 9.27 0.67 18.90
N MET A 148 8.44 1.66 18.57
CA MET A 148 7.25 1.47 17.73
C MET A 148 7.63 1.03 16.32
N ASP A 149 8.68 1.60 15.74
CA ASP A 149 9.17 1.20 14.42
C ASP A 149 9.52 -0.29 14.40
N THR A 150 10.31 -0.73 15.37
CA THR A 150 10.69 -2.15 15.51
C THR A 150 9.48 -3.06 15.72
N GLN A 151 8.51 -2.66 16.54
CA GLN A 151 7.30 -3.46 16.79
C GLN A 151 6.38 -3.51 15.59
N LEU A 152 6.20 -2.38 14.89
CA LEU A 152 5.43 -2.32 13.66
C LEU A 152 6.06 -3.18 12.57
N LEU A 153 7.38 -3.07 12.37
CA LEU A 153 8.12 -3.90 11.43
C LEU A 153 8.01 -5.39 11.80
N ALA A 154 8.12 -5.75 13.08
CA ALA A 154 7.96 -7.12 13.54
C ALA A 154 6.55 -7.65 13.28
N ALA A 155 5.51 -6.86 13.55
CA ALA A 155 4.12 -7.24 13.28
C ALA A 155 3.85 -7.44 11.77
N LEU A 156 4.41 -6.57 10.92
CA LEU A 156 4.22 -6.66 9.47
C LEU A 156 5.11 -7.72 8.80
N ASP A 157 6.24 -8.09 9.38
CA ASP A 157 7.20 -9.04 8.81
C ASP A 157 7.00 -10.46 9.36
N HIS A 158 7.50 -10.71 10.56
CA HIS A 158 7.47 -12.06 11.18
C HIS A 158 6.18 -12.36 11.93
N GLY A 159 5.41 -11.33 12.28
CA GLY A 159 4.21 -11.45 13.09
C GLY A 159 4.46 -11.67 14.58
N ASN A 160 5.68 -11.74 15.03
CA ASN A 160 6.00 -11.92 16.45
C ASN A 160 6.15 -10.56 17.13
N VAL A 161 5.16 -10.19 17.92
CA VAL A 161 5.16 -8.96 18.71
C VAL A 161 5.59 -9.26 20.13
N PHE A 162 6.58 -8.52 20.59
CA PHE A 162 7.11 -8.66 21.94
C PHE A 162 7.45 -7.30 22.53
N LYS A 163 6.80 -6.93 23.64
CA LYS A 163 7.04 -5.67 24.35
C LYS A 163 7.10 -5.89 25.85
N ARG A 164 8.14 -5.36 26.49
CA ARG A 164 8.22 -5.29 27.95
C ARG A 164 7.79 -3.91 28.44
N LEU A 165 6.96 -3.89 29.45
CA LEU A 165 6.46 -2.71 30.14
C LEU A 165 6.72 -2.85 31.64
N GLY A 166 6.68 -1.75 32.40
CA GLY A 166 6.93 -1.77 33.84
C GLY A 166 6.04 -2.75 34.61
N GLY A 167 4.82 -2.98 34.20
CA GLY A 167 3.85 -3.90 34.81
C GLY A 167 3.86 -5.32 34.24
N GLY A 168 4.71 -5.64 33.23
CA GLY A 168 4.70 -6.97 32.65
C GLY A 168 5.19 -7.07 31.20
N LYS A 169 4.69 -8.09 30.51
CA LYS A 169 5.10 -8.45 29.16
C LYS A 169 3.89 -8.63 28.26
N ILE A 170 3.90 -8.00 27.09
CA ILE A 170 3.00 -8.28 25.99
C ILE A 170 3.74 -9.16 24.99
N ALA A 171 3.19 -10.33 24.66
CA ALA A 171 3.76 -11.23 23.66
C ALA A 171 2.64 -11.99 22.95
N TYR A 172 2.58 -11.83 21.63
CA TYR A 172 1.62 -12.55 20.79
C TYR A 172 2.13 -12.69 19.37
N GLN A 173 1.46 -13.52 18.58
CA GLN A 173 1.68 -13.66 17.16
C GLN A 173 0.53 -13.04 16.39
N THR A 174 0.85 -12.33 15.32
CA THR A 174 -0.14 -11.73 14.41
C THR A 174 0.19 -12.06 12.96
N HIS A 175 -0.84 -12.36 12.19
CA HIS A 175 -0.79 -12.58 10.74
C HIS A 175 -1.62 -11.53 10.00
N LEU A 176 -1.86 -10.39 10.63
CA LEU A 176 -2.63 -9.32 10.02
C LEU A 176 -2.02 -8.88 8.68
N THR A 177 -2.87 -8.49 7.76
CA THR A 177 -2.46 -7.76 6.55
C THR A 177 -3.00 -6.35 6.63
N LEU A 178 -2.14 -5.37 6.41
CA LEU A 178 -2.45 -3.95 6.52
C LEU A 178 -2.85 -3.39 5.16
N TRP A 179 -4.01 -2.71 5.10
CA TRP A 179 -4.40 -1.81 4.04
C TRP A 179 -4.53 -0.41 4.60
N ALA A 180 -3.69 0.51 4.17
CA ALA A 180 -3.64 1.82 4.78
C ALA A 180 -3.71 2.94 3.74
N GLY A 181 -4.28 4.06 4.13
CA GLY A 181 -4.26 5.32 3.40
C GLY A 181 -3.31 6.32 4.05
N VAL A 182 -2.61 7.11 3.24
CA VAL A 182 -1.74 8.18 3.74
C VAL A 182 -1.72 9.36 2.78
N GLN A 183 -1.51 10.56 3.31
CA GLN A 183 -1.29 11.75 2.48
C GLN A 183 0.18 11.84 2.07
N PRO A 184 0.50 12.31 0.83
CA PRO A 184 1.87 12.39 0.32
C PRO A 184 2.84 13.14 1.24
N ALA A 185 2.35 14.15 1.95
CA ALA A 185 3.13 14.99 2.85
C ALA A 185 3.33 14.43 4.27
N ARG A 186 2.74 13.28 4.59
CA ARG A 186 2.65 12.77 5.96
C ARG A 186 3.24 11.38 6.15
N TYR A 187 3.92 10.83 5.17
CA TYR A 187 4.58 9.55 5.36
C TYR A 187 6.09 9.69 5.40
N ASP A 188 6.71 8.86 6.21
CA ASP A 188 8.15 8.66 6.25
C ASP A 188 8.41 7.16 6.19
N LEU A 189 9.13 6.74 5.16
CA LEU A 189 9.44 5.34 4.89
C LEU A 189 10.92 5.02 5.10
N SER A 190 11.66 5.90 5.77
CA SER A 190 13.10 5.78 5.99
C SER A 190 13.50 4.53 6.79
N SER A 191 12.58 3.98 7.58
CA SER A 191 12.83 2.90 8.55
C SER A 191 12.68 1.48 8.00
N GLY A 192 12.75 1.26 6.71
CA GLY A 192 12.58 -0.06 6.11
C GLY A 192 11.12 -0.48 5.87
N MET A 193 10.15 0.37 6.18
CA MET A 193 8.73 0.17 5.85
C MET A 193 8.50 0.00 4.36
N GLY A 194 9.24 0.74 3.54
CA GLY A 194 9.15 0.68 2.09
C GLY A 194 9.40 -0.70 1.47
N ARG A 195 10.13 -1.59 2.16
CA ARG A 195 10.36 -2.95 1.68
C ARG A 195 9.18 -3.89 1.89
N ARG A 196 8.27 -3.55 2.82
CA ARG A 196 7.15 -4.42 3.26
C ARG A 196 5.82 -4.03 2.67
N LEU A 197 5.74 -2.83 2.09
CA LEU A 197 4.51 -2.26 1.56
C LEU A 197 4.47 -2.35 0.04
N GLY A 198 3.34 -2.73 -0.49
CA GLY A 198 2.93 -2.46 -1.84
C GLY A 198 2.31 -1.08 -1.92
N PHE A 199 2.57 -0.36 -2.99
CA PHE A 199 2.16 1.02 -3.11
C PHE A 199 1.06 1.20 -4.15
N LEU A 200 0.09 2.05 -3.80
CA LEU A 200 -0.85 2.64 -4.73
C LEU A 200 -0.62 4.15 -4.66
N LEU A 201 -0.35 4.77 -5.79
CA LEU A 201 -0.09 6.20 -5.86
C LEU A 201 -1.12 6.88 -6.76
N PHE A 202 -1.81 7.87 -6.21
CA PHE A 202 -2.71 8.72 -6.97
C PHE A 202 -2.37 10.20 -6.77
N LEU A 203 -1.77 10.79 -7.79
CA LEU A 203 -1.49 12.21 -7.88
C LEU A 203 -2.43 12.79 -8.94
N PRO A 204 -3.54 13.43 -8.53
CA PRO A 204 -4.57 13.87 -9.47
C PRO A 204 -4.07 15.00 -10.37
N THR A 205 -4.29 14.85 -11.66
CA THR A 205 -4.25 15.95 -12.61
C THR A 205 -5.58 16.70 -12.60
N LYS A 206 -5.67 17.83 -13.32
CA LYS A 206 -6.94 18.52 -13.53
C LYS A 206 -7.98 17.59 -14.17
N TYR A 207 -7.55 16.82 -15.16
CA TYR A 207 -8.41 15.83 -15.82
C TYR A 207 -8.93 14.77 -14.85
N ASP A 208 -8.04 14.19 -14.02
CA ASP A 208 -8.44 13.22 -13.00
C ASP A 208 -9.47 13.79 -12.02
N ASN A 209 -9.31 15.06 -11.62
CA ASN A 209 -10.25 15.71 -10.71
C ASN A 209 -11.64 15.87 -11.34
N ASP A 210 -11.70 16.25 -12.63
CA ASP A 210 -12.96 16.39 -13.37
C ASP A 210 -13.63 15.02 -13.58
N GLN A 211 -12.85 13.99 -13.93
CA GLN A 211 -13.36 12.63 -14.07
C GLN A 211 -13.85 12.06 -12.74
N LEU A 212 -13.10 12.24 -11.65
CA LEU A 212 -13.53 11.79 -10.34
C LEU A 212 -14.84 12.44 -9.91
N ARG A 213 -14.99 13.74 -10.14
CA ARG A 213 -16.26 14.47 -9.88
C ARG A 213 -17.42 13.89 -10.66
N TYR A 214 -17.20 13.58 -11.93
CA TYR A 214 -18.19 12.92 -12.78
C TYR A 214 -18.58 11.53 -12.27
N HIS A 215 -17.59 10.69 -11.94
CA HIS A 215 -17.81 9.36 -11.36
C HIS A 215 -18.57 9.45 -10.03
N MET A 216 -18.18 10.34 -9.13
CA MET A 216 -18.89 10.56 -7.86
C MET A 216 -20.36 11.00 -8.08
N HIS A 217 -20.61 11.82 -9.10
CA HIS A 217 -21.98 12.23 -9.44
C HIS A 217 -22.79 11.03 -9.95
N LYS A 218 -22.21 10.22 -10.83
CA LYS A 218 -22.86 9.03 -11.40
C LYS A 218 -23.08 7.93 -10.36
N ALA A 219 -22.18 7.78 -9.40
CA ALA A 219 -22.29 6.80 -8.33
C ALA A 219 -23.41 7.10 -7.32
N ARG A 220 -23.93 8.35 -7.31
CA ARG A 220 -25.01 8.73 -6.39
C ARG A 220 -26.26 7.91 -6.62
N GLY A 221 -26.71 7.20 -5.59
CA GLY A 221 -27.89 6.34 -5.63
C GLY A 221 -27.68 4.97 -6.27
N VAL A 222 -26.49 4.67 -6.79
CA VAL A 222 -26.15 3.33 -7.26
C VAL A 222 -25.93 2.42 -6.03
N ARG A 223 -26.72 1.35 -5.95
CA ARG A 223 -26.58 0.34 -4.89
C ARG A 223 -25.80 -0.85 -5.42
N PRO A 224 -24.98 -1.51 -4.58
CA PRO A 224 -24.39 -2.81 -4.92
C PRO A 224 -25.48 -3.81 -5.34
N ASP A 225 -25.20 -4.64 -6.32
CA ASP A 225 -26.10 -5.73 -6.70
C ASP A 225 -25.87 -6.91 -5.75
N GLU A 226 -26.87 -7.18 -4.89
CA GLU A 226 -26.76 -8.24 -3.88
C GLU A 226 -26.55 -9.63 -4.50
N ASN A 227 -27.15 -9.91 -5.66
CA ASN A 227 -27.00 -11.19 -6.34
C ASN A 227 -25.59 -11.36 -6.89
N VAL A 228 -25.05 -10.31 -7.51
CA VAL A 228 -23.67 -10.29 -8.02
C VAL A 228 -22.69 -10.40 -6.86
N MET A 229 -22.90 -9.63 -5.79
CA MET A 229 -22.05 -9.71 -4.60
C MET A 229 -22.06 -11.08 -3.93
N ASN A 230 -23.23 -11.71 -3.77
CA ASN A 230 -23.33 -13.06 -3.24
C ASN A 230 -22.60 -14.09 -4.11
N LYS A 231 -22.64 -13.92 -5.43
CA LYS A 231 -21.88 -14.77 -6.37
C LYS A 231 -20.37 -14.55 -6.20
N ILE A 232 -19.92 -13.30 -6.14
CA ILE A 232 -18.50 -12.97 -5.90
C ILE A 232 -18.02 -13.58 -4.58
N TRP A 233 -18.74 -13.36 -3.47
CA TRP A 233 -18.38 -13.89 -2.16
C TRP A 233 -18.32 -15.42 -2.14
N GLY A 234 -19.30 -16.10 -2.74
CA GLY A 234 -19.31 -17.55 -2.82
C GLY A 234 -18.12 -18.13 -3.60
N LEU A 235 -17.73 -17.47 -4.71
CA LEU A 235 -16.57 -17.88 -5.49
C LEU A 235 -15.26 -17.62 -4.76
N LEU A 236 -15.12 -16.44 -4.12
CA LEU A 236 -13.97 -16.10 -3.30
C LEU A 236 -13.81 -17.07 -2.12
N GLU A 237 -14.87 -17.31 -1.36
CA GLU A 237 -14.86 -18.24 -0.24
C GLU A 237 -14.45 -19.65 -0.66
N LYS A 238 -14.96 -20.13 -1.81
CA LYS A 238 -14.58 -21.42 -2.37
C LYS A 238 -13.07 -21.46 -2.72
N ASN A 239 -12.56 -20.44 -3.39
CA ASN A 239 -11.12 -20.36 -3.71
C ASN A 239 -10.28 -20.32 -2.44
N ILE A 240 -10.66 -19.52 -1.46
CA ILE A 240 -9.92 -19.38 -0.20
C ILE A 240 -9.88 -20.71 0.57
N LYS A 241 -11.01 -21.41 0.69
CA LYS A 241 -11.08 -22.71 1.38
C LYS A 241 -10.19 -23.78 0.74
N ASN A 242 -9.95 -23.69 -0.54
CA ASN A 242 -9.14 -24.66 -1.27
C ASN A 242 -7.63 -24.28 -1.30
N MET A 243 -7.21 -23.18 -0.70
CA MET A 243 -5.79 -22.78 -0.72
C MET A 243 -4.86 -23.70 0.06
N ASP A 244 -5.40 -24.53 0.93
CA ASP A 244 -4.65 -25.53 1.69
C ASP A 244 -4.15 -26.72 0.87
N ILE A 245 -4.65 -26.90 -0.37
CA ILE A 245 -4.18 -27.95 -1.26
C ILE A 245 -2.81 -27.67 -1.87
N VAL A 246 -2.38 -26.40 -1.89
CA VAL A 246 -1.11 -25.99 -2.51
C VAL A 246 0.07 -26.62 -1.77
N GLU A 247 0.93 -27.34 -2.46
CA GLU A 247 2.14 -27.96 -1.90
C GLU A 247 3.41 -27.27 -2.36
N THR A 248 3.46 -26.84 -3.61
CA THR A 248 4.64 -26.16 -4.18
C THR A 248 4.24 -24.96 -5.03
N VAL A 249 5.10 -23.96 -5.03
CA VAL A 249 5.04 -22.80 -5.93
C VAL A 249 6.40 -22.67 -6.62
N THR A 250 6.41 -22.60 -7.94
CA THR A 250 7.60 -22.39 -8.76
C THR A 250 7.39 -21.24 -9.73
N TYR A 251 8.45 -20.55 -10.08
CA TYR A 251 8.45 -19.46 -11.05
C TYR A 251 9.23 -19.87 -12.28
N GLY A 252 8.64 -19.69 -13.45
CA GLY A 252 9.26 -20.01 -14.72
C GLY A 252 10.37 -19.03 -15.09
N GLU A 253 11.19 -19.44 -16.06
CA GLU A 253 12.30 -18.64 -16.58
C GLU A 253 11.84 -17.26 -17.09
N SER A 254 10.64 -17.19 -17.67
CA SER A 254 10.02 -15.95 -18.15
C SER A 254 9.89 -14.88 -17.05
N VAL A 255 9.66 -15.29 -15.80
CA VAL A 255 9.56 -14.39 -14.65
C VAL A 255 10.93 -13.80 -14.31
N TYR A 256 11.97 -14.62 -14.28
CA TYR A 256 13.34 -14.18 -13.98
C TYR A 256 13.86 -13.23 -15.04
N GLN A 257 13.64 -13.55 -16.32
CA GLN A 257 14.00 -12.68 -17.44
C GLN A 257 13.33 -11.31 -17.28
N LYS A 258 12.04 -11.30 -16.98
CA LYS A 258 11.30 -10.06 -16.74
C LYS A 258 11.85 -9.24 -15.57
N TYR A 259 12.23 -9.89 -14.47
CA TYR A 259 12.85 -9.20 -13.33
C TYR A 259 14.20 -8.59 -13.69
N GLY A 260 14.99 -9.30 -14.51
CA GLY A 260 16.24 -8.79 -15.07
C GLY A 260 16.03 -7.56 -15.95
N ASP A 261 15.06 -7.61 -16.87
CA ASP A 261 14.71 -6.49 -17.74
C ASP A 261 14.21 -5.25 -16.96
N MET A 262 13.59 -5.50 -15.82
CA MET A 262 13.12 -4.44 -14.92
C MET A 262 14.18 -3.93 -13.95
N GLU A 263 15.39 -4.50 -13.92
CA GLU A 263 16.46 -4.15 -12.99
C GLU A 263 16.00 -4.14 -11.52
N LEU A 264 15.27 -5.17 -11.09
CA LEU A 264 14.77 -5.26 -9.73
C LEU A 264 15.88 -5.64 -8.75
N PHE A 265 15.87 -5.00 -7.58
CA PHE A 265 16.68 -5.46 -6.46
C PHE A 265 16.11 -6.77 -5.88
N SER A 266 16.96 -7.61 -5.30
CA SER A 266 16.56 -8.91 -4.72
C SER A 266 15.42 -8.81 -3.67
N TYR A 267 15.36 -7.72 -2.91
CA TYR A 267 14.28 -7.50 -1.96
C TYR A 267 12.95 -7.08 -2.62
N GLU A 268 13.01 -6.56 -3.85
CA GLU A 268 11.82 -6.19 -4.62
C GLU A 268 11.19 -7.41 -5.29
N SER A 269 12.01 -8.34 -5.80
CA SER A 269 11.52 -9.57 -6.40
C SER A 269 10.57 -10.32 -5.46
N SER A 270 10.91 -10.43 -4.17
CA SER A 270 10.01 -11.05 -3.17
C SER A 270 8.62 -10.40 -3.08
N TYR A 271 8.49 -9.10 -3.34
CA TYR A 271 7.20 -8.44 -3.40
C TYR A 271 6.45 -8.78 -4.70
N PHE A 272 7.16 -8.78 -5.83
CA PHE A 272 6.57 -9.13 -7.12
C PHE A 272 6.17 -10.60 -7.18
N ASP A 273 6.94 -11.50 -6.57
CA ASP A 273 6.56 -12.90 -6.43
C ASP A 273 5.19 -13.06 -5.74
N LYS A 274 4.95 -12.29 -4.67
CA LYS A 274 3.65 -12.31 -3.99
C LYS A 274 2.53 -11.74 -4.87
N LEU A 275 2.83 -10.71 -5.65
CA LEU A 275 1.87 -10.13 -6.59
C LEU A 275 1.47 -11.15 -7.66
N LEU A 276 2.46 -11.84 -8.25
CA LEU A 276 2.25 -12.88 -9.24
C LEU A 276 1.44 -14.06 -8.69
N LEU A 277 1.81 -14.54 -7.50
CA LEU A 277 1.09 -15.63 -6.85
C LEU A 277 -0.34 -15.23 -6.49
N GLY A 278 -0.54 -14.03 -5.93
CA GLY A 278 -1.87 -13.52 -5.61
C GLY A 278 -2.77 -13.40 -6.84
N TRP A 279 -2.18 -12.96 -7.97
CA TRP A 279 -2.86 -12.90 -9.26
C TRP A 279 -3.20 -14.31 -9.78
N HIS A 280 -2.26 -15.24 -9.73
CA HIS A 280 -2.49 -16.63 -10.15
C HIS A 280 -3.63 -17.27 -9.35
N LEU A 281 -3.59 -17.17 -8.02
CA LEU A 281 -4.62 -17.71 -7.13
C LEU A 281 -6.01 -17.13 -7.42
N MET A 282 -6.08 -15.88 -7.86
CA MET A 282 -7.34 -15.24 -8.22
C MET A 282 -7.86 -15.69 -9.58
N THR A 283 -6.99 -15.77 -10.58
CA THR A 283 -7.35 -16.02 -11.98
C THR A 283 -7.57 -17.51 -12.26
N TYR A 284 -6.66 -18.34 -11.78
CA TYR A 284 -6.65 -19.79 -12.06
C TYR A 284 -7.15 -20.60 -10.88
N GLY A 285 -7.12 -20.04 -9.68
CA GLY A 285 -7.44 -20.74 -8.44
C GLY A 285 -6.24 -21.51 -7.85
N PRO A 286 -6.44 -22.11 -6.66
CA PRO A 286 -5.40 -22.91 -6.01
C PRO A 286 -5.27 -24.28 -6.69
N GLU A 287 -4.02 -24.66 -6.94
CA GLU A 287 -3.61 -25.95 -7.48
C GLU A 287 -2.54 -26.58 -6.59
N LYS A 288 -2.40 -27.92 -6.64
CA LYS A 288 -1.40 -28.63 -5.82
C LYS A 288 0.03 -28.17 -6.10
N HIS A 289 0.36 -27.98 -7.36
CA HIS A 289 1.65 -27.50 -7.84
C HIS A 289 1.42 -26.31 -8.74
N ILE A 290 1.72 -25.13 -8.24
CA ILE A 290 1.56 -23.87 -8.97
C ILE A 290 2.86 -23.58 -9.71
N VAL A 291 2.74 -23.33 -11.02
CA VAL A 291 3.83 -22.82 -11.87
C VAL A 291 3.39 -21.46 -12.40
N ILE A 292 4.18 -20.43 -12.11
CA ILE A 292 3.88 -19.04 -12.48
C ILE A 292 4.77 -18.65 -13.65
N GLU A 293 4.14 -18.21 -14.74
CA GLU A 293 4.81 -17.67 -15.91
C GLU A 293 4.49 -16.18 -16.09
N ALA A 294 5.42 -15.42 -16.65
CA ALA A 294 5.13 -14.07 -17.10
C ALA A 294 4.46 -14.10 -18.49
N GLY A 295 3.48 -13.22 -18.72
CA GLY A 295 2.84 -13.16 -20.03
C GLY A 295 1.41 -12.62 -20.03
N ASP A 296 0.83 -12.37 -18.86
CA ASP A 296 -0.46 -11.71 -18.72
C ASP A 296 -0.27 -10.19 -18.86
N GLU A 297 -0.93 -9.58 -19.87
CA GLU A 297 -0.81 -8.13 -20.15
C GLU A 297 -1.24 -7.26 -18.96
N LEU A 298 -2.30 -7.65 -18.26
CA LEU A 298 -2.78 -6.90 -17.10
C LEU A 298 -1.79 -6.99 -15.95
N LEU A 299 -1.23 -8.18 -15.73
CA LEU A 299 -0.17 -8.40 -14.74
C LEU A 299 1.07 -7.57 -15.06
N ASP A 300 1.45 -7.48 -16.32
CA ASP A 300 2.57 -6.65 -16.79
C ASP A 300 2.37 -5.17 -16.48
N LYS A 301 1.15 -4.67 -16.71
CA LYS A 301 0.76 -3.30 -16.34
C LYS A 301 0.83 -3.09 -14.82
N LEU A 302 0.41 -4.07 -14.02
CA LEU A 302 0.46 -3.99 -12.56
C LEU A 302 1.90 -3.96 -12.05
N ILE A 303 2.77 -4.83 -12.56
CA ILE A 303 4.18 -4.87 -12.19
C ILE A 303 4.86 -3.54 -12.57
N GLY A 304 4.64 -3.04 -13.78
CA GLY A 304 5.16 -1.76 -14.23
C GLY A 304 4.68 -0.60 -13.36
N SER A 305 3.39 -0.59 -13.02
CA SER A 305 2.82 0.43 -12.12
C SER A 305 3.43 0.36 -10.73
N GLN A 306 3.61 -0.85 -10.17
CA GLN A 306 4.21 -1.03 -8.84
C GLN A 306 5.67 -0.57 -8.82
N LYS A 307 6.46 -0.93 -9.82
CA LYS A 307 7.85 -0.46 -9.91
C LYS A 307 7.90 1.07 -9.97
N LYS A 308 7.08 1.68 -10.81
CA LYS A 308 7.01 3.15 -10.94
C LYS A 308 6.60 3.80 -9.63
N TRP A 309 5.50 3.37 -9.01
CA TRP A 309 5.01 3.95 -7.76
C TRP A 309 5.99 3.73 -6.61
N ARG A 310 6.59 2.53 -6.54
CA ARG A 310 7.59 2.22 -5.54
C ARG A 310 8.80 3.13 -5.67
N ASN A 311 9.32 3.31 -6.87
CA ASN A 311 10.43 4.23 -7.13
C ASN A 311 10.06 5.67 -6.77
N GLU A 312 8.87 6.12 -7.14
CA GLU A 312 8.39 7.46 -6.80
C GLU A 312 8.25 7.68 -5.29
N ILE A 313 7.85 6.64 -4.53
CA ILE A 313 7.58 6.73 -3.09
C ILE A 313 8.85 6.47 -2.26
N VAL A 314 9.62 5.44 -2.56
CA VAL A 314 10.77 5.00 -1.74
C VAL A 314 12.04 5.77 -2.07
N SER A 315 12.25 6.16 -3.32
CA SER A 315 13.47 6.88 -3.75
C SER A 315 13.41 8.40 -3.53
N GLY A 316 12.42 8.90 -2.83
CA GLY A 316 12.29 10.32 -2.53
C GLY A 316 11.25 11.01 -3.40
N VAL A 317 10.01 10.50 -3.38
CA VAL A 317 8.82 11.14 -3.97
C VAL A 317 8.77 12.63 -3.71
N ASP A 318 9.18 13.05 -2.54
CA ASP A 318 9.23 14.46 -2.17
C ASP A 318 10.08 15.27 -3.15
N TYR A 319 11.27 14.80 -3.52
CA TYR A 319 12.13 15.50 -4.47
C TYR A 319 11.56 15.51 -5.88
N VAL A 320 11.09 14.35 -6.34
CA VAL A 320 10.51 14.22 -7.69
C VAL A 320 9.23 15.05 -7.81
N GLN A 321 8.41 15.05 -6.77
CA GLN A 321 7.19 15.87 -6.75
C GLN A 321 7.51 17.36 -6.71
N VAL A 322 8.46 17.79 -5.88
CA VAL A 322 8.91 19.18 -5.85
C VAL A 322 9.49 19.58 -7.21
N MET A 323 10.33 18.73 -7.81
CA MET A 323 10.84 19.00 -9.16
C MET A 323 9.73 19.09 -10.21
N LYS A 324 8.70 18.22 -10.14
CA LYS A 324 7.53 18.30 -11.02
C LYS A 324 6.75 19.59 -10.82
N LEU A 325 6.50 19.98 -9.57
CA LEU A 325 5.82 21.24 -9.26
C LEU A 325 6.62 22.45 -9.78
N ILE A 326 7.94 22.44 -9.60
CA ILE A 326 8.83 23.50 -10.15
C ILE A 326 8.74 23.53 -11.69
N LYS A 327 8.74 22.38 -12.36
CA LYS A 327 8.65 22.31 -13.83
C LYS A 327 7.28 22.73 -14.37
N VAL A 328 6.20 22.38 -13.67
CA VAL A 328 4.82 22.67 -14.11
C VAL A 328 4.44 24.13 -13.82
N GLY A 329 4.83 24.64 -12.67
CA GLY A 329 4.47 25.98 -12.21
C GLY A 329 5.54 27.02 -12.43
N GLY A 330 6.74 26.63 -12.82
CA GLY A 330 7.88 27.52 -13.04
C GLY A 330 8.01 27.98 -14.50
N ILE A 331 8.83 29.01 -14.68
CA ILE A 331 9.19 29.56 -15.98
C ILE A 331 10.48 28.88 -16.42
N GLN A 332 10.54 28.42 -17.67
CA GLN A 332 11.76 27.85 -18.25
C GLN A 332 12.79 28.98 -18.49
N VAL A 333 13.98 28.80 -17.95
CA VAL A 333 15.12 29.70 -18.10
C VAL A 333 16.32 28.93 -18.66
N ALA A 334 17.40 29.63 -19.01
CA ALA A 334 18.59 29.01 -19.61
C ALA A 334 19.23 27.93 -18.70
N GLU A 335 19.15 28.09 -17.37
CA GLU A 335 19.74 27.20 -16.38
C GLU A 335 18.75 26.07 -15.89
N GLY A 336 17.49 26.11 -16.33
CA GLY A 336 16.48 25.14 -15.91
C GLY A 336 15.07 25.72 -15.77
N PHE A 337 14.45 25.55 -14.62
CA PHE A 337 13.11 26.08 -14.32
C PHE A 337 13.15 26.92 -13.06
N GLU A 338 12.56 28.11 -13.10
CA GLU A 338 12.45 29.02 -11.96
C GLU A 338 11.01 29.14 -11.47
N ILE A 339 10.84 29.11 -10.16
CA ILE A 339 9.56 29.35 -9.47
C ILE A 339 9.81 30.17 -8.21
N THR A 340 8.85 31.00 -7.79
CA THR A 340 8.96 31.62 -6.46
C THR A 340 8.58 30.66 -5.35
N LEU A 341 9.19 30.79 -4.19
CA LEU A 341 8.84 29.97 -3.02
C LEU A 341 7.36 30.08 -2.63
N PRO A 342 6.72 31.27 -2.63
CA PRO A 342 5.27 31.38 -2.40
C PRO A 342 4.42 30.62 -3.41
N ASP A 343 4.76 30.65 -4.70
CA ASP A 343 4.02 29.93 -5.73
C ASP A 343 4.19 28.42 -5.57
N LEU A 344 5.41 27.95 -5.28
CA LEU A 344 5.68 26.54 -5.00
C LEU A 344 4.95 26.07 -3.76
N VAL A 345 4.91 26.88 -2.70
CA VAL A 345 4.13 26.58 -1.48
C VAL A 345 2.65 26.48 -1.80
N THR A 346 2.10 27.41 -2.60
CA THR A 346 0.70 27.37 -3.02
C THR A 346 0.39 26.10 -3.79
N GLN A 347 1.22 25.72 -4.75
CA GLN A 347 1.06 24.45 -5.49
C GLN A 347 1.20 23.23 -4.59
N GLY A 348 2.16 23.23 -3.67
CA GLY A 348 2.37 22.14 -2.74
C GLY A 348 1.17 21.95 -1.78
N ILE A 349 0.55 23.05 -1.33
CA ILE A 349 -0.69 22.99 -0.51
C ILE A 349 -1.83 22.35 -1.32
N MET A 350 -1.94 22.63 -2.61
CA MET A 350 -2.96 22.01 -3.49
C MET A 350 -2.80 20.48 -3.61
N VAL A 351 -1.59 19.97 -3.46
CA VAL A 351 -1.31 18.52 -3.47
C VAL A 351 -1.21 17.91 -2.06
N GLY A 352 -1.55 18.69 -1.02
CA GLY A 352 -1.67 18.22 0.36
C GLY A 352 -0.42 18.38 1.23
N TRP A 353 0.57 19.15 0.79
CA TRP A 353 1.74 19.49 1.61
C TRP A 353 1.48 20.73 2.46
N ASN A 354 2.19 20.85 3.59
CA ASN A 354 2.23 22.11 4.33
C ASN A 354 3.46 22.94 3.96
N ALA A 355 3.40 24.24 4.20
CA ALA A 355 4.45 25.19 3.85
C ALA A 355 5.81 24.83 4.48
N HIS A 356 5.83 24.32 5.70
CA HIS A 356 7.05 23.93 6.40
C HIS A 356 7.74 22.74 5.73
N GLN A 357 6.98 21.70 5.36
CA GLN A 357 7.52 20.53 4.65
C GLN A 357 8.14 20.90 3.30
N ILE A 358 7.50 21.81 2.55
CA ILE A 358 8.03 22.29 1.28
C ILE A 358 9.34 23.06 1.53
N HIS A 359 9.34 23.91 2.53
CA HIS A 359 10.53 24.70 2.87
C HIS A 359 11.71 23.81 3.29
N GLU A 360 11.48 22.85 4.21
CA GLU A 360 12.49 21.88 4.62
C GLU A 360 13.05 21.10 3.42
N LYS A 361 12.18 20.66 2.52
CA LYS A 361 12.57 19.87 1.36
C LYS A 361 13.38 20.70 0.35
N ILE A 362 13.00 21.95 0.12
CA ILE A 362 13.79 22.88 -0.72
C ILE A 362 15.16 23.15 -0.12
N MET A 363 15.25 23.35 1.19
CA MET A 363 16.53 23.53 1.88
C MET A 363 17.42 22.29 1.76
N GLU A 364 16.84 21.11 1.84
CA GLU A 364 17.55 19.85 1.62
C GLU A 364 18.03 19.70 0.18
N MET A 365 17.15 19.96 -0.81
CA MET A 365 17.51 19.96 -2.24
C MET A 365 18.61 21.00 -2.57
N SER A 366 18.58 22.14 -1.90
CA SER A 366 19.63 23.17 -2.06
C SER A 366 20.98 22.70 -1.52
N ARG A 367 21.02 22.03 -0.35
CA ARG A 367 22.24 21.42 0.19
C ARG A 367 22.80 20.33 -0.74
N GLN A 368 21.94 19.61 -1.42
CA GLN A 368 22.29 18.56 -2.40
C GLN A 368 22.61 19.15 -3.80
N ARG A 369 22.55 20.46 -3.95
CA ARG A 369 22.79 21.18 -5.23
C ARG A 369 21.81 20.77 -6.35
N MET A 370 20.61 20.32 -6.01
CA MET A 370 19.54 20.02 -6.96
C MET A 370 18.80 21.30 -7.37
N VAL A 371 18.72 22.26 -6.46
CA VAL A 371 18.16 23.60 -6.71
C VAL A 371 19.13 24.67 -6.22
N SER A 372 19.08 25.85 -6.82
CA SER A 372 19.69 27.07 -6.28
C SER A 372 18.59 27.98 -5.73
N MET A 373 18.91 28.73 -4.68
CA MET A 373 18.01 29.72 -4.08
C MET A 373 18.66 31.09 -4.11
N LYS A 374 17.97 32.08 -4.70
CA LYS A 374 18.34 33.48 -4.66
C LYS A 374 17.15 34.30 -4.12
N GLY A 375 17.17 34.62 -2.84
CA GLY A 375 16.01 35.22 -2.15
C GLY A 375 14.82 34.25 -2.14
N SER A 376 13.69 34.66 -2.69
CA SER A 376 12.50 33.83 -2.82
C SER A 376 12.44 33.01 -4.12
N VAL A 377 13.40 33.19 -5.02
CA VAL A 377 13.43 32.46 -6.31
C VAL A 377 14.19 31.16 -6.15
N ILE A 378 13.59 30.08 -6.61
CA ILE A 378 14.13 28.72 -6.63
C ILE A 378 14.35 28.34 -8.08
N THR A 379 15.59 27.99 -8.44
CA THR A 379 15.96 27.49 -9.76
C THR A 379 16.26 26.00 -9.67
N LEU A 380 15.50 25.17 -10.35
CA LEU A 380 15.80 23.75 -10.53
C LEU A 380 16.95 23.63 -11.54
N LEU A 381 18.10 23.18 -11.08
CA LEU A 381 19.29 23.04 -11.93
C LEU A 381 19.12 21.83 -12.84
N THR A 382 19.15 22.05 -14.15
CA THR A 382 19.26 20.94 -15.11
C THR A 382 20.72 20.50 -15.08
N SER A 383 20.99 19.37 -14.41
CA SER A 383 22.28 18.73 -14.56
C SER A 383 22.52 18.44 -16.04
N SER A 384 23.65 18.84 -16.58
CA SER A 384 24.11 18.46 -17.93
C SER A 384 24.46 16.98 -18.08
N THR A 385 24.07 16.17 -17.12
CA THR A 385 24.07 14.70 -17.15
C THR A 385 22.64 14.23 -17.30
N SER A 386 22.31 13.81 -18.50
CA SER A 386 21.11 13.06 -18.84
C SER A 386 20.94 11.88 -17.89
N VAL A 387 20.18 12.08 -16.82
CA VAL A 387 19.46 10.97 -16.20
C VAL A 387 18.23 10.80 -17.09
N ASN A 388 18.30 9.87 -18.02
CA ASN A 388 17.13 9.37 -18.73
C ASN A 388 16.16 8.84 -17.69
N LEU A 389 15.10 9.58 -17.44
CA LEU A 389 13.93 9.20 -16.67
C LEU A 389 12.95 8.45 -17.58
#